data_07df496faf0200603d1dd65a8a99a332
#
_entry.id   07df496faf0200603d1dd65a8a99a332
#
_cell.length_a   1.000
_cell.length_b   1.000
_cell.length_c   1.000
_cell.angle_alpha   90.00
_cell.angle_beta   90.00
_cell.angle_gamma   90.00
#
_symmetry.space_group_name_H-M   'P 1'
#
loop_
_entity.id
_entity.type
_entity.pdbx_description
1 polymer ?
#
loop_
_entity_poly.entity_id
_entity_poly.type
_entity_poly.pdbx_seq_one_letter_code
_entity_poly.pdbx_strand_id
1 'polypeptide(L)'
;RFLYLGLALSWLLTAALMLDVRSRGVGLGLGVSSFHYALTQCQAVLLYLRLDLWPHPLVFDRGSPLLTSLADAWPYATLLLALVLLALRAWKFSRPLGLVALAFFLLLAPASSFVPVVGATIAENRAYLPSAAVVILLVLALHSLLRPPLVRAACLLLAAAAAAATFARNLDFQSELRLWSDTLAKAQDNPRAHYHLAQIFAAQRNQTAEAYQHYLAAL
;
A
#
# COMPACT_ATOMS: atom_id res chain seq x y z
N ARG A 1 -31.38 -0.08 15.22
CA ARG A 1 -30.89 1.06 16.06
C ARG A 1 -29.59 0.68 16.79
N PHE A 2 -29.53 -0.50 17.43
CA PHE A 2 -28.30 -0.94 18.16
C PHE A 2 -27.07 -1.11 17.25
N LEU A 3 -27.24 -1.53 16.01
CA LEU A 3 -26.15 -1.62 15.03
C LEU A 3 -25.50 -0.26 14.75
N TYR A 4 -26.31 0.78 14.54
CA TYR A 4 -25.80 2.14 14.29
C TYR A 4 -25.15 2.74 15.51
N LEU A 5 -25.63 2.46 16.71
CA LEU A 5 -24.96 2.84 17.96
C LEU A 5 -23.61 2.15 18.13
N GLY A 6 -23.53 0.85 17.84
CA GLY A 6 -22.29 0.10 17.86
C GLY A 6 -21.26 0.66 16.86
N LEU A 7 -21.72 0.98 15.62
CA LEU A 7 -20.87 1.63 14.62
C LEU A 7 -20.41 3.03 15.06
N ALA A 8 -21.30 3.85 15.61
CA ALA A 8 -20.92 5.16 16.12
C ALA A 8 -19.89 5.07 17.26
N LEU A 9 -20.08 4.14 18.19
CA LEU A 9 -19.13 3.88 19.28
C LEU A 9 -17.79 3.40 18.77
N SER A 10 -17.75 2.55 17.74
CA SER A 10 -16.48 2.11 17.13
C SER A 10 -15.73 3.27 16.48
N TRP A 11 -16.43 4.20 15.84
CA TRP A 11 -15.83 5.43 15.29
C TRP A 11 -15.29 6.35 16.38
N LEU A 12 -16.02 6.52 17.49
CA LEU A 12 -15.55 7.30 18.63
C LEU A 12 -14.31 6.68 19.28
N LEU A 13 -14.30 5.34 19.43
CA LEU A 13 -13.14 4.61 19.93
C LEU A 13 -11.95 4.78 18.99
N THR A 14 -12.16 4.65 17.68
CA THR A 14 -11.10 4.85 16.66
C THR A 14 -10.56 6.27 16.72
N ALA A 15 -11.42 7.27 16.84
CA ALA A 15 -11.00 8.66 16.98
C ALA A 15 -10.18 8.90 18.27
N ALA A 16 -10.62 8.32 19.40
CA ALA A 16 -9.88 8.39 20.67
C ALA A 16 -8.50 7.72 20.58
N LEU A 17 -8.43 6.53 19.95
CA LEU A 17 -7.17 5.85 19.71
C LEU A 17 -6.25 6.63 18.77
N MET A 18 -6.81 7.38 17.80
CA MET A 18 -6.01 8.23 16.90
C MET A 18 -5.37 9.42 17.61
N LEU A 19 -5.92 9.88 18.74
CA LEU A 19 -5.27 10.93 19.55
C LEU A 19 -3.96 10.44 20.21
N ASP A 20 -3.90 9.14 20.55
CA ASP A 20 -2.71 8.51 21.15
C ASP A 20 -1.64 8.14 20.09
N VAL A 21 -2.02 7.97 18.83
CA VAL A 21 -1.13 7.52 17.74
C VAL A 21 -0.16 8.64 17.29
N ARG A 22 -0.34 9.86 17.74
CA ARG A 22 0.55 10.98 17.41
C ARG A 22 2.00 10.72 17.86
N SER A 23 2.20 10.04 18.97
CA SER A 23 3.50 9.58 19.45
C SER A 23 4.17 8.55 18.50
N ARG A 24 3.39 7.89 17.65
CA ARG A 24 3.85 6.90 16.66
C ARG A 24 4.05 7.46 15.25
N GLY A 25 4.07 8.79 15.12
CA GLY A 25 4.29 9.45 13.83
C GLY A 25 3.05 9.48 12.91
N VAL A 26 1.84 9.36 13.45
CA VAL A 26 0.59 9.50 12.71
C VAL A 26 -0.16 10.74 13.19
N GLY A 27 -0.53 11.63 12.28
CA GLY A 27 -1.33 12.80 12.62
C GLY A 27 -0.88 14.09 11.97
N LEU A 28 -1.61 15.15 12.25
CA LEU A 28 -1.35 16.49 11.73
C LEU A 28 -0.24 17.19 12.55
N GLY A 29 0.57 18.02 11.87
CA GLY A 29 1.59 18.85 12.55
C GLY A 29 2.88 18.11 12.92
N LEU A 30 3.18 16.97 12.28
CA LEU A 30 4.40 16.17 12.48
C LEU A 30 5.50 16.50 11.46
N GLY A 31 5.57 17.73 10.96
CA GLY A 31 6.57 18.13 9.96
C GLY A 31 6.23 17.75 8.51
N VAL A 32 5.17 16.95 8.30
CA VAL A 32 4.69 16.57 6.97
C VAL A 32 3.41 17.36 6.65
N SER A 33 3.42 18.06 5.51
CA SER A 33 2.24 18.76 5.01
C SER A 33 1.16 17.74 4.60
N SER A 34 -0.06 17.88 5.15
CA SER A 34 -1.21 17.06 4.75
C SER A 34 -1.53 17.17 3.27
N PHE A 35 -1.29 18.32 2.67
CA PHE A 35 -1.47 18.55 1.26
C PHE A 35 -0.48 17.74 0.41
N HIS A 36 0.82 17.82 0.70
CA HIS A 36 1.83 17.03 -0.01
C HIS A 36 1.65 15.53 0.23
N TYR A 37 1.21 15.15 1.43
CA TYR A 37 0.86 13.77 1.72
C TYR A 37 -0.31 13.30 0.84
N ALA A 38 -1.40 14.08 0.74
CA ALA A 38 -2.54 13.75 -0.12
C ALA A 38 -2.17 13.65 -1.61
N LEU A 39 -1.29 14.54 -2.11
CA LEU A 39 -0.76 14.43 -3.47
C LEU A 39 -0.03 13.11 -3.70
N THR A 40 0.80 12.71 -2.74
CA THR A 40 1.53 11.43 -2.79
C THR A 40 0.59 10.24 -2.69
N GLN A 41 -0.54 10.35 -1.96
CA GLN A 41 -1.52 9.27 -1.90
C GLN A 41 -2.21 9.02 -3.24
N CYS A 42 -2.34 10.01 -4.14
CA CYS A 42 -2.84 9.75 -5.49
C CYS A 42 -1.94 8.76 -6.25
N GLN A 43 -0.63 8.91 -6.12
CA GLN A 43 0.35 7.96 -6.67
C GLN A 43 0.30 6.60 -5.95
N ALA A 44 0.21 6.61 -4.61
CA ALA A 44 0.20 5.40 -3.79
C ALA A 44 -1.00 4.49 -4.12
N VAL A 45 -2.21 5.06 -4.23
CA VAL A 45 -3.44 4.29 -4.55
C VAL A 45 -3.34 3.62 -5.92
N LEU A 46 -2.81 4.31 -6.92
CA LEU A 46 -2.60 3.72 -8.25
C LEU A 46 -1.51 2.64 -8.24
N LEU A 47 -0.46 2.84 -7.43
CA LEU A 47 0.56 1.82 -7.22
C LEU A 47 -0.04 0.56 -6.58
N TYR A 48 -0.88 0.70 -5.57
CA TYR A 48 -1.55 -0.44 -4.94
C TYR A 48 -2.43 -1.19 -5.93
N LEU A 49 -3.23 -0.49 -6.72
CA LEU A 49 -4.03 -1.11 -7.79
C LEU A 49 -3.17 -1.84 -8.83
N ARG A 50 -2.03 -1.25 -9.21
CA ARG A 50 -1.06 -1.90 -10.09
C ARG A 50 -0.50 -3.17 -9.47
N LEU A 51 -0.13 -3.14 -8.19
CA LEU A 51 0.44 -4.29 -7.48
C LEU A 51 -0.59 -5.41 -7.26
N ASP A 52 -1.87 -5.07 -7.11
CA ASP A 52 -2.97 -6.04 -7.06
C ASP A 52 -3.12 -6.81 -8.38
N LEU A 53 -2.87 -6.14 -9.51
CA LEU A 53 -2.93 -6.76 -10.84
C LEU A 53 -1.62 -7.44 -11.24
N TRP A 54 -0.49 -6.86 -10.83
CA TRP A 54 0.86 -7.36 -11.11
C TRP A 54 1.77 -7.16 -9.90
N PRO A 55 1.87 -8.16 -9.01
CA PRO A 55 2.58 -8.06 -7.73
C PRO A 55 4.10 -8.10 -7.86
N HIS A 56 4.66 -7.20 -8.69
CA HIS A 56 6.10 -7.07 -8.89
C HIS A 56 6.50 -5.64 -9.31
N PRO A 57 7.59 -5.08 -8.74
CA PRO A 57 8.31 -5.55 -7.57
C PRO A 57 7.58 -5.19 -6.27
N LEU A 58 7.54 -6.13 -5.32
CA LEU A 58 7.10 -5.87 -3.95
C LEU A 58 8.30 -5.35 -3.14
N VAL A 59 8.12 -4.23 -2.44
CA VAL A 59 9.16 -3.57 -1.66
C VAL A 59 8.65 -3.37 -0.23
N PHE A 60 9.44 -3.78 0.75
CA PHE A 60 9.02 -3.66 2.16
C PHE A 60 8.86 -2.21 2.60
N ASP A 61 9.81 -1.35 2.23
CA ASP A 61 9.77 0.09 2.46
C ASP A 61 10.26 0.81 1.20
N ARG A 62 9.40 1.60 0.59
CA ARG A 62 9.75 2.30 -0.64
C ARG A 62 10.58 3.54 -0.43
N GLY A 63 10.63 4.08 0.80
CA GLY A 63 11.39 5.31 1.09
C GLY A 63 11.01 6.49 0.21
N SER A 64 9.83 6.47 -0.43
CA SER A 64 9.47 7.43 -1.47
C SER A 64 9.35 8.83 -0.91
N PRO A 65 10.00 9.83 -1.53
CA PRO A 65 9.84 11.22 -1.15
C PRO A 65 8.38 11.66 -1.38
N LEU A 66 7.96 12.67 -0.61
CA LEU A 66 6.66 13.29 -0.81
C LEU A 66 6.62 14.06 -2.12
N LEU A 67 5.53 13.96 -2.86
CA LEU A 67 5.26 14.86 -3.98
C LEU A 67 4.98 16.26 -3.44
N THR A 68 5.77 17.23 -3.88
CA THR A 68 5.68 18.63 -3.44
C THR A 68 4.99 19.51 -4.46
N SER A 69 4.89 19.07 -5.72
CA SER A 69 4.33 19.83 -6.84
C SER A 69 3.02 19.22 -7.33
N LEU A 70 2.04 20.09 -7.62
CA LEU A 70 0.84 19.70 -8.34
C LEU A 70 1.15 19.19 -9.76
N ALA A 71 2.23 19.70 -10.37
CA ALA A 71 2.64 19.28 -11.70
C ALA A 71 3.08 17.81 -11.74
N ASP A 72 3.64 17.30 -10.64
CA ASP A 72 4.05 15.89 -10.52
C ASP A 72 2.87 14.98 -10.15
N ALA A 73 1.89 15.53 -9.44
CA ALA A 73 0.75 14.78 -8.93
C ALA A 73 -0.43 14.68 -9.91
N TRP A 74 -0.58 15.64 -10.85
CA TRP A 74 -1.78 15.74 -11.69
C TRP A 74 -2.05 14.48 -12.54
N PRO A 75 -1.06 13.76 -13.12
CA PRO A 75 -1.36 12.56 -13.89
C PRO A 75 -1.99 11.46 -13.05
N TYR A 76 -1.49 11.31 -11.81
CA TYR A 76 -2.02 10.35 -10.84
C TYR A 76 -3.41 10.76 -10.36
N ALA A 77 -3.60 12.04 -10.04
CA ALA A 77 -4.89 12.58 -9.58
C ALA A 77 -5.98 12.44 -10.63
N THR A 78 -5.68 12.76 -11.89
CA THR A 78 -6.66 12.65 -13.01
C THR A 78 -7.02 11.20 -13.28
N LEU A 79 -6.06 10.28 -13.28
CA LEU A 79 -6.33 8.85 -13.47
C LEU A 79 -7.14 8.30 -12.29
N LEU A 80 -6.80 8.65 -11.05
CA LEU A 80 -7.55 8.26 -9.87
C LEU A 80 -9.00 8.76 -9.93
N LEU A 81 -9.19 10.04 -10.28
CA LEU A 81 -10.52 10.61 -10.46
C LEU A 81 -11.31 9.85 -11.54
N ALA A 82 -10.69 9.55 -12.68
CA ALA A 82 -11.33 8.80 -13.75
C ALA A 82 -11.78 7.41 -13.29
N LEU A 83 -10.94 6.69 -12.50
CA LEU A 83 -11.29 5.39 -11.95
C LEU A 83 -12.44 5.48 -10.94
N VAL A 84 -12.47 6.50 -10.08
CA VAL A 84 -13.58 6.74 -9.14
C VAL A 84 -14.86 7.05 -9.90
N LEU A 85 -14.81 7.90 -10.92
CA LEU A 85 -15.97 8.21 -11.78
C LEU A 85 -16.47 6.97 -12.51
N LEU A 86 -15.57 6.10 -12.98
CA LEU A 86 -15.93 4.83 -13.60
C LEU A 86 -16.64 3.90 -12.59
N ALA A 87 -16.16 3.81 -11.36
CA ALA A 87 -16.79 3.05 -10.29
C ALA A 87 -18.20 3.60 -9.94
N LEU A 88 -18.33 4.92 -9.86
CA LEU A 88 -19.63 5.59 -9.66
C LEU A 88 -20.59 5.37 -10.85
N ARG A 89 -20.06 5.34 -12.07
CA ARG A 89 -20.84 5.00 -13.25
C ARG A 89 -21.28 3.54 -13.22
N ALA A 90 -20.39 2.61 -12.83
CA ALA A 90 -20.75 1.20 -12.66
C ALA A 90 -21.89 1.01 -11.65
N TRP A 91 -21.93 1.80 -10.58
CA TRP A 91 -23.03 1.81 -9.62
C TRP A 91 -24.40 2.11 -10.25
N LYS A 92 -24.45 2.98 -11.26
CA LYS A 92 -25.71 3.30 -11.97
C LYS A 92 -26.23 2.14 -12.81
N PHE A 93 -25.35 1.28 -13.34
CA PHE A 93 -25.73 0.13 -14.16
C PHE A 93 -25.96 -1.13 -13.32
N SER A 94 -25.12 -1.35 -12.31
CA SER A 94 -25.17 -2.50 -11.41
C SER A 94 -24.71 -2.08 -10.02
N ARG A 95 -25.64 -1.95 -9.09
CA ARG A 95 -25.34 -1.55 -7.71
C ARG A 95 -24.28 -2.46 -7.05
N PRO A 96 -24.36 -3.81 -7.17
CA PRO A 96 -23.33 -4.67 -6.58
C PRO A 96 -21.95 -4.44 -7.18
N LEU A 97 -21.87 -4.31 -8.51
CA LEU A 97 -20.60 -4.07 -9.21
C LEU A 97 -19.96 -2.74 -8.79
N GLY A 98 -20.77 -1.67 -8.77
CA GLY A 98 -20.31 -0.36 -8.33
C GLY A 98 -19.90 -0.34 -6.86
N LEU A 99 -20.64 -1.06 -5.99
CA LEU A 99 -20.27 -1.19 -4.58
C LEU A 99 -18.89 -1.85 -4.41
N VAL A 100 -18.63 -2.95 -5.11
CA VAL A 100 -17.34 -3.63 -5.06
C VAL A 100 -16.23 -2.74 -5.61
N ALA A 101 -16.48 -2.03 -6.74
CA ALA A 101 -15.49 -1.11 -7.30
C ALA A 101 -15.18 0.07 -6.37
N LEU A 102 -16.18 0.63 -5.70
CA LEU A 102 -16.01 1.71 -4.72
C LEU A 102 -15.39 1.21 -3.42
N ALA A 103 -15.61 -0.05 -3.04
CA ALA A 103 -15.07 -0.63 -1.80
C ALA A 103 -13.53 -0.56 -1.77
N PHE A 104 -12.85 -0.72 -2.92
CA PHE A 104 -11.40 -0.52 -3.00
C PHE A 104 -10.98 0.84 -2.47
N PHE A 105 -11.60 1.92 -2.95
CA PHE A 105 -11.27 3.29 -2.54
C PHE A 105 -11.72 3.59 -1.11
N LEU A 106 -12.90 3.12 -0.73
CA LEU A 106 -13.46 3.34 0.61
C LEU A 106 -12.63 2.65 1.70
N LEU A 107 -12.13 1.45 1.43
CA LEU A 107 -11.27 0.72 2.36
C LEU A 107 -9.87 1.31 2.47
N LEU A 108 -9.36 1.94 1.40
CA LEU A 108 -8.10 2.68 1.41
C LEU A 108 -8.21 4.05 2.08
N ALA A 109 -9.38 4.69 2.03
CA ALA A 109 -9.58 6.07 2.47
C ALA A 109 -9.05 6.37 3.89
N PRO A 110 -9.22 5.51 4.92
CA PRO A 110 -8.70 5.80 6.25
C PRO A 110 -7.17 5.87 6.31
N ALA A 111 -6.47 5.05 5.52
CA ALA A 111 -5.01 4.93 5.56
C ALA A 111 -4.30 5.75 4.47
N SER A 112 -5.02 6.13 3.42
CA SER A 112 -4.46 6.82 2.25
C SER A 112 -5.30 8.06 1.92
N SER A 113 -5.34 9.03 2.85
CA SER A 113 -6.12 10.27 2.72
C SER A 113 -5.27 11.51 3.04
N PHE A 114 -5.73 12.33 3.98
CA PHE A 114 -5.09 13.59 4.37
C PHE A 114 -4.28 13.49 5.67
N VAL A 115 -4.40 12.38 6.40
CA VAL A 115 -3.72 12.19 7.68
C VAL A 115 -2.33 11.62 7.42
N PRO A 116 -1.24 12.40 7.64
CA PRO A 116 0.10 11.93 7.38
C PRO A 116 0.49 10.77 8.29
N VAL A 117 1.15 9.77 7.70
CA VAL A 117 1.86 8.72 8.41
C VAL A 117 3.34 8.94 8.12
N VAL A 118 4.02 9.58 9.10
CA VAL A 118 5.44 9.89 8.99
C VAL A 118 6.22 8.57 9.01
N GLY A 119 7.14 8.44 8.05
CA GLY A 119 7.97 7.25 8.01
C GLY A 119 7.43 6.08 7.17
N ALA A 120 6.15 6.08 6.78
CA ALA A 120 5.59 5.08 5.87
C ALA A 120 4.57 5.73 4.94
N THR A 121 5.03 6.67 4.10
CA THR A 121 4.16 7.42 3.18
C THR A 121 3.44 6.49 2.21
N ILE A 122 4.16 5.55 1.62
CA ILE A 122 3.66 4.49 0.76
C ILE A 122 3.97 3.16 1.43
N ALA A 123 2.96 2.39 1.81
CA ALA A 123 3.10 1.11 2.48
C ALA A 123 2.15 0.07 1.85
N GLU A 124 2.73 -0.96 1.23
CA GLU A 124 2.01 -1.95 0.42
C GLU A 124 0.98 -2.76 1.23
N ASN A 125 1.24 -2.96 2.53
CA ASN A 125 0.32 -3.66 3.43
C ASN A 125 -1.05 -2.97 3.59
N ARG A 126 -1.17 -1.68 3.26
CA ARG A 126 -2.46 -0.97 3.26
C ARG A 126 -3.41 -1.48 2.20
N ALA A 127 -2.89 -2.03 1.11
CA ALA A 127 -3.69 -2.59 0.03
C ALA A 127 -4.33 -3.94 0.39
N TYR A 128 -3.89 -4.63 1.46
CA TYR A 128 -4.30 -6.00 1.75
C TYR A 128 -5.82 -6.20 1.79
N LEU A 129 -6.55 -5.38 2.51
CA LEU A 129 -8.02 -5.49 2.57
C LEU A 129 -8.71 -4.97 1.30
N PRO A 130 -8.31 -3.82 0.72
CA PRO A 130 -8.79 -3.34 -0.57
C PRO A 130 -8.60 -4.32 -1.73
N SER A 131 -7.53 -5.09 -1.75
CA SER A 131 -7.23 -6.12 -2.78
C SER A 131 -8.36 -7.13 -2.96
N ALA A 132 -9.13 -7.41 -1.90
CA ALA A 132 -10.30 -8.28 -2.00
C ALA A 132 -11.33 -7.77 -3.02
N ALA A 133 -11.52 -6.44 -3.10
CA ALA A 133 -12.41 -5.84 -4.09
C ALA A 133 -11.89 -6.05 -5.52
N VAL A 134 -10.59 -5.91 -5.73
CA VAL A 134 -9.94 -6.13 -7.05
C VAL A 134 -10.07 -7.59 -7.47
N VAL A 135 -9.83 -8.54 -6.55
CA VAL A 135 -9.99 -9.98 -6.81
C VAL A 135 -11.43 -10.31 -7.18
N ILE A 136 -12.43 -9.76 -6.46
CA ILE A 136 -13.85 -9.97 -6.79
C ILE A 136 -14.15 -9.44 -8.19
N LEU A 137 -13.70 -8.24 -8.54
CA LEU A 137 -13.91 -7.65 -9.88
C LEU A 137 -13.24 -8.51 -10.96
N LEU A 138 -12.04 -9.02 -10.71
CA LEU A 138 -11.33 -9.91 -11.63
C LEU A 138 -12.12 -11.22 -11.86
N VAL A 139 -12.61 -11.84 -10.80
CA VAL A 139 -13.43 -13.08 -10.90
C VAL A 139 -14.73 -12.80 -11.66
N LEU A 140 -15.40 -11.68 -11.39
CA LEU A 140 -16.60 -11.28 -12.13
C LEU A 140 -16.31 -11.04 -13.62
N ALA A 141 -15.19 -10.39 -13.94
CA ALA A 141 -14.74 -10.19 -15.31
C ALA A 141 -14.45 -11.52 -16.01
N LEU A 142 -13.74 -12.44 -15.35
CA LEU A 142 -13.50 -13.78 -15.89
C LEU A 142 -14.83 -14.53 -16.16
N HIS A 143 -15.79 -14.42 -15.25
CA HIS A 143 -17.10 -15.03 -15.42
C HIS A 143 -17.90 -14.46 -16.60
N SER A 144 -17.72 -13.19 -16.93
CA SER A 144 -18.38 -12.56 -18.07
C SER A 144 -17.73 -12.90 -19.42
N LEU A 145 -16.44 -13.26 -19.43
CA LEU A 145 -15.65 -13.49 -20.64
C LEU A 145 -15.45 -14.97 -20.98
N LEU A 146 -15.46 -15.86 -19.97
CA LEU A 146 -15.09 -17.26 -20.10
C LEU A 146 -16.24 -18.20 -19.70
N ARG A 147 -16.20 -19.43 -20.26
CA ARG A 147 -17.10 -20.52 -19.85
C ARG A 147 -16.77 -21.00 -18.43
N PRO A 148 -17.75 -21.49 -17.64
CA PRO A 148 -17.54 -21.87 -16.24
C PRO A 148 -16.35 -22.80 -15.95
N PRO A 149 -16.03 -23.83 -16.77
CA PRO A 149 -14.85 -24.67 -16.52
C PRO A 149 -13.53 -23.89 -16.69
N LEU A 150 -13.46 -22.96 -17.66
CA LEU A 150 -12.28 -22.12 -17.87
C LEU A 150 -12.10 -21.09 -16.75
N VAL A 151 -13.19 -20.52 -16.22
CA VAL A 151 -13.12 -19.64 -15.05
C VAL A 151 -12.53 -20.38 -13.86
N ARG A 152 -13.01 -21.59 -13.57
CA ARG A 152 -12.47 -22.40 -12.46
C ARG A 152 -10.98 -22.69 -12.65
N ALA A 153 -10.58 -23.11 -13.85
CA ALA A 153 -9.18 -23.37 -14.17
C ALA A 153 -8.32 -22.11 -14.03
N ALA A 154 -8.78 -20.95 -14.53
CA ALA A 154 -8.08 -19.67 -14.41
C ALA A 154 -7.95 -19.25 -12.94
N CYS A 155 -9.01 -19.33 -12.14
CA CYS A 155 -8.96 -19.00 -10.71
C CYS A 155 -8.00 -19.92 -9.94
N LEU A 156 -7.99 -21.22 -10.21
CA LEU A 156 -7.06 -22.15 -9.59
C LEU A 156 -5.61 -21.87 -9.98
N LEU A 157 -5.35 -21.55 -11.24
CA LEU A 157 -4.02 -21.20 -11.73
C LEU A 157 -3.52 -19.89 -11.09
N LEU A 158 -4.37 -18.87 -11.05
CA LEU A 158 -4.03 -17.59 -10.40
C LEU A 158 -3.80 -17.76 -8.90
N ALA A 159 -4.62 -18.56 -8.22
CA ALA A 159 -4.44 -18.86 -6.80
C ALA A 159 -3.12 -19.61 -6.54
N ALA A 160 -2.78 -20.60 -7.37
CA ALA A 160 -1.52 -21.32 -7.27
C ALA A 160 -0.31 -20.40 -7.53
N ALA A 161 -0.38 -19.53 -8.54
CA ALA A 161 0.66 -18.55 -8.85
C ALA A 161 0.83 -17.53 -7.68
N ALA A 162 -0.28 -17.03 -7.13
CA ALA A 162 -0.25 -16.14 -5.98
C ALA A 162 0.33 -16.83 -4.73
N ALA A 163 -0.02 -18.09 -4.48
CA ALA A 163 0.54 -18.87 -3.37
C ALA A 163 2.06 -19.06 -3.53
N ALA A 164 2.53 -19.41 -4.74
CA ALA A 164 3.96 -19.54 -5.02
C ALA A 164 4.71 -18.21 -4.86
N ALA A 165 4.14 -17.10 -5.35
CA ALA A 165 4.72 -15.78 -5.19
C ALA A 165 4.77 -15.35 -3.71
N THR A 166 3.72 -15.63 -2.93
CA THR A 166 3.68 -15.38 -1.49
C THR A 166 4.72 -16.20 -0.75
N PHE A 167 4.86 -17.48 -1.09
CA PHE A 167 5.89 -18.34 -0.51
C PHE A 167 7.30 -17.80 -0.79
N ALA A 168 7.58 -17.46 -2.06
CA ALA A 168 8.86 -16.85 -2.43
C ALA A 168 9.13 -15.54 -1.68
N ARG A 169 8.10 -14.67 -1.54
CA ARG A 169 8.22 -13.42 -0.80
C ARG A 169 8.47 -13.62 0.69
N ASN A 170 7.85 -14.64 1.29
CA ASN A 170 8.07 -14.96 2.72
C ASN A 170 9.52 -15.36 3.02
N LEU A 171 10.28 -15.85 2.04
CA LEU A 171 11.70 -16.11 2.22
C LEU A 171 12.50 -14.84 2.50
N ASP A 172 12.08 -13.69 1.99
CA ASP A 172 12.76 -12.41 2.22
C ASP A 172 12.58 -11.92 3.67
N PHE A 173 11.51 -12.36 4.35
CA PHE A 173 11.24 -12.02 5.75
C PHE A 173 11.93 -12.92 6.78
N GLN A 174 12.74 -13.88 6.35
CA GLN A 174 13.43 -14.82 7.26
C GLN A 174 14.54 -14.15 8.08
N SER A 175 15.13 -13.06 7.61
CA SER A 175 16.12 -12.27 8.36
C SER A 175 16.04 -10.79 8.01
N GLU A 176 16.36 -9.94 8.99
CA GLU A 176 16.42 -8.49 8.77
C GLU A 176 17.41 -8.10 7.68
N LEU A 177 18.59 -8.75 7.66
CA LEU A 177 19.59 -8.51 6.63
C LEU A 177 19.03 -8.78 5.23
N ARG A 178 18.34 -9.90 5.03
CA ARG A 178 17.77 -10.25 3.75
C ARG A 178 16.65 -9.29 3.35
N LEU A 179 15.78 -8.93 4.29
CA LEU A 179 14.67 -8.01 4.07
C LEU A 179 15.15 -6.61 3.63
N TRP A 180 16.13 -6.05 4.34
CA TRP A 180 16.65 -4.73 4.03
C TRP A 180 17.56 -4.74 2.79
N SER A 181 18.30 -5.82 2.54
CA SER A 181 19.08 -5.98 1.31
C SER A 181 18.17 -6.07 0.08
N ASP A 182 17.08 -6.83 0.14
CA ASP A 182 16.07 -6.90 -0.91
C ASP A 182 15.40 -5.53 -1.13
N THR A 183 15.09 -4.83 -0.04
CA THR A 183 14.52 -3.48 -0.08
C THR A 183 15.46 -2.52 -0.80
N LEU A 184 16.75 -2.52 -0.44
CA LEU A 184 17.75 -1.65 -1.05
C LEU A 184 18.00 -2.00 -2.52
N ALA A 185 18.00 -3.28 -2.90
CA ALA A 185 18.13 -3.71 -4.29
C ALA A 185 17.01 -3.18 -5.20
N LYS A 186 15.82 -2.94 -4.64
CA LYS A 186 14.64 -2.44 -5.35
C LYS A 186 14.41 -0.93 -5.21
N ALA A 187 14.93 -0.32 -4.14
CA ALA A 187 14.84 1.10 -3.82
C ALA A 187 16.21 1.58 -3.32
N GLN A 188 17.11 1.80 -4.28
CA GLN A 188 18.53 2.09 -4.02
C GLN A 188 18.77 3.36 -3.20
N ASP A 189 17.93 4.37 -3.37
CA ASP A 189 18.03 5.66 -2.68
C ASP A 189 17.22 5.71 -1.38
N ASN A 190 16.91 4.55 -0.77
CA ASN A 190 16.12 4.51 0.44
C ASN A 190 17.00 4.72 1.69
N PRO A 191 16.97 5.92 2.33
CA PRO A 191 17.84 6.23 3.48
C PRO A 191 17.57 5.29 4.66
N ARG A 192 16.31 4.83 4.83
CA ARG A 192 15.96 3.94 5.91
C ARG A 192 16.51 2.54 5.73
N ALA A 193 16.52 2.01 4.49
CA ALA A 193 17.15 0.74 4.18
C ALA A 193 18.67 0.80 4.46
N HIS A 194 19.32 1.87 4.03
CA HIS A 194 20.72 2.12 4.35
C HIS A 194 20.97 2.17 5.85
N TYR A 195 20.15 2.91 6.60
CA TYR A 195 20.30 3.02 8.05
C TYR A 195 20.18 1.67 8.77
N HIS A 196 19.16 0.85 8.42
CA HIS A 196 18.99 -0.46 9.04
C HIS A 196 20.10 -1.45 8.66
N LEU A 197 20.59 -1.44 7.41
CA LEU A 197 21.74 -2.24 7.02
C LEU A 197 23.00 -1.81 7.78
N ALA A 198 23.22 -0.49 7.95
CA ALA A 198 24.31 0.02 8.75
C ALA A 198 24.27 -0.49 10.19
N GLN A 199 23.09 -0.50 10.82
CA GLN A 199 22.92 -1.05 12.17
C GLN A 199 23.23 -2.55 12.24
N ILE A 200 22.78 -3.33 11.26
CA ILE A 200 23.05 -4.77 11.18
C ILE A 200 24.55 -5.03 11.05
N PHE A 201 25.22 -4.31 10.14
CA PHE A 201 26.67 -4.45 9.93
C PHE A 201 27.49 -3.96 11.12
N ALA A 202 27.08 -2.88 11.77
CA ALA A 202 27.75 -2.38 12.98
C ALA A 202 27.68 -3.37 14.16
N ALA A 203 26.65 -4.20 14.22
CA ALA A 203 26.53 -5.25 15.23
C ALA A 203 27.51 -6.44 14.95
N GLN A 204 28.05 -6.53 13.75
CA GLN A 204 28.98 -7.59 13.35
C GLN A 204 30.42 -7.07 13.47
N ARG A 205 31.23 -7.73 14.30
CA ARG A 205 32.59 -7.26 14.70
C ARG A 205 33.56 -6.92 13.55
N ASN A 206 33.35 -7.48 12.34
CA ASN A 206 34.29 -7.35 11.21
C ASN A 206 33.75 -6.52 10.03
N GLN A 207 32.59 -5.86 10.16
CA GLN A 207 31.93 -5.14 9.06
C GLN A 207 31.73 -3.64 9.35
N THR A 208 32.68 -3.05 10.07
CA THR A 208 32.62 -1.61 10.43
C THR A 208 32.69 -0.69 9.22
N ALA A 209 33.43 -1.11 8.17
CA ALA A 209 33.61 -0.31 6.96
C ALA A 209 32.29 -0.26 6.15
N GLU A 210 31.62 -1.39 5.98
CA GLU A 210 30.32 -1.49 5.32
C GLU A 210 29.25 -0.71 6.10
N ALA A 211 29.23 -0.83 7.43
CA ALA A 211 28.34 -0.05 8.29
C ALA A 211 28.53 1.46 8.07
N TYR A 212 29.77 1.93 8.01
CA TYR A 212 30.09 3.34 7.78
C TYR A 212 29.59 3.83 6.40
N GLN A 213 29.80 3.05 5.34
CA GLN A 213 29.32 3.39 3.99
C GLN A 213 27.79 3.51 3.96
N HIS A 214 27.08 2.60 4.61
CA HIS A 214 25.62 2.65 4.68
C HIS A 214 25.11 3.81 5.55
N TYR A 215 25.80 4.18 6.65
CA TYR A 215 25.45 5.38 7.41
C TYR A 215 25.62 6.65 6.59
N LEU A 216 26.69 6.77 5.80
CA LEU A 216 26.89 7.92 4.91
C LEU A 216 25.81 8.00 3.83
N ALA A 217 25.39 6.87 3.27
CA ALA A 217 24.34 6.83 2.26
C ALA A 217 22.93 7.07 2.84
N ALA A 218 22.77 7.00 4.15
CA ALA A 218 21.49 7.28 4.84
C ALA A 218 21.31 8.77 5.18
N LEU A 219 22.36 9.60 5.05
CA LEU A 219 22.34 11.05 5.30
C LEU A 219 21.88 11.83 4.09
#